data_be22b7c064e2404a5db77afe5537fc6b
#
_entry.id   be22b7c064e2404a5db77afe5537fc6b
#
_cell.length_a   1.000
_cell.length_b   1.000
_cell.length_c   1.000
_cell.angle_alpha   90.00
_cell.angle_beta   90.00
_cell.angle_gamma   90.00
#
_symmetry.space_group_name_H-M   'P 1'
#
loop_
_entity.id
_entity.type
_entity.pdbx_description
1 polymer ?
#
loop_
_entity_poly.entity_id
_entity_poly.type
_entity_poly.pdbx_seq_one_letter_code
_entity_poly.pdbx_strand_id
1 'polypeptide(L)'
;MRRRPHRTILSLAISALIASLLAGSAAAQTCSGPLRKVNVGVSVSPPNVVHTTAYVAKELGLFAKHCIDANIIQFDGGSSPAASVALTQGNTFATVSDVQVGRGMKVKQVWGLAPKAPQAYLVADGIKGFADLKGKRLSAAGGGVGSFNWRIGREALGKAGLTVDNAQFISQGTAGRLAGLIAGQIDAVSLHPEDAFLAMKQKPGLSILTQVADLMPLYSFNTYGVATDVIAKDRKFVVDFVAAMVEANRAIYRDKDKVIPIMVTATQKPREAVEYAWDSLTRNCIWSVNEGFDPERTQWTIDHDVAAGDIDAGHKPSVEQVVDEKIGADGVTAAGGRMEIHGCKL
;
A
#
# COMPACT_ATOMS: atom_id res chain seq x y z
N MET A 1 80.81 21.93 -50.69
CA MET A 1 80.55 20.45 -50.54
C MET A 1 79.30 20.18 -49.73
N ARG A 2 78.32 19.58 -50.40
CA ARG A 2 76.95 19.33 -49.83
C ARG A 2 76.95 18.07 -48.94
N ARG A 3 76.41 18.11 -47.73
CA ARG A 3 75.91 16.93 -47.04
C ARG A 3 74.52 17.21 -46.52
N ARG A 4 73.52 16.40 -46.96
CA ARG A 4 72.10 16.38 -46.51
C ARG A 4 71.98 15.67 -45.21
N PRO A 5 71.06 16.07 -44.33
CA PRO A 5 70.73 15.31 -43.13
C PRO A 5 69.60 14.29 -43.42
N HIS A 6 69.74 13.10 -42.81
CA HIS A 6 68.76 12.04 -42.82
C HIS A 6 67.52 12.41 -41.97
N ARG A 7 66.38 12.23 -42.56
CA ARG A 7 65.07 12.26 -41.83
C ARG A 7 64.83 10.93 -41.17
N THR A 8 64.76 10.91 -39.87
CA THR A 8 64.26 9.78 -39.07
C THR A 8 62.75 9.98 -38.86
N ILE A 9 61.95 9.08 -39.41
CA ILE A 9 60.50 9.07 -39.25
C ILE A 9 60.21 8.28 -37.96
N LEU A 10 59.70 8.98 -36.95
CA LEU A 10 59.23 8.38 -35.71
C LEU A 10 57.74 8.08 -35.88
N SER A 11 57.40 6.79 -36.02
CA SER A 11 56.01 6.32 -36.11
C SER A 11 55.44 6.27 -34.70
N LEU A 12 54.52 7.20 -34.36
CA LEU A 12 53.67 7.08 -33.18
C LEU A 12 52.50 6.12 -33.47
N ALA A 13 52.52 4.97 -32.86
CA ALA A 13 51.38 4.07 -32.80
C ALA A 13 50.38 4.61 -31.74
N ILE A 14 49.24 5.17 -32.17
CA ILE A 14 48.14 5.55 -31.34
C ILE A 14 47.26 4.29 -31.12
N SER A 15 47.41 3.65 -29.95
CA SER A 15 46.51 2.59 -29.52
C SER A 15 45.22 3.22 -29.01
N ALA A 16 44.20 3.23 -29.86
CA ALA A 16 42.83 3.59 -29.45
C ALA A 16 42.23 2.48 -28.60
N LEU A 17 42.17 2.71 -27.30
CA LEU A 17 41.45 1.86 -26.34
C LEU A 17 39.95 2.17 -26.46
N ILE A 18 39.22 1.37 -27.23
CA ILE A 18 37.75 1.42 -27.30
C ILE A 18 37.25 0.73 -26.02
N ALA A 19 36.97 1.50 -24.98
CA ALA A 19 36.20 1.06 -23.84
C ALA A 19 34.73 0.92 -24.27
N SER A 20 34.32 -0.30 -24.61
CA SER A 20 32.93 -0.65 -24.86
C SER A 20 32.17 -0.54 -23.55
N LEU A 21 31.49 0.59 -23.34
CA LEU A 21 30.44 0.73 -22.34
C LEU A 21 29.27 -0.22 -22.70
N LEU A 22 29.27 -1.41 -22.16
CA LEU A 22 28.09 -2.27 -22.12
C LEU A 22 27.10 -1.62 -21.14
N ALA A 23 26.37 -0.60 -21.63
CA ALA A 23 25.11 -0.21 -21.01
C ALA A 23 24.16 -1.40 -21.23
N GLY A 24 24.01 -2.22 -20.20
CA GLY A 24 22.99 -3.25 -20.15
C GLY A 24 21.62 -2.58 -20.25
N SER A 25 21.12 -2.43 -21.48
CA SER A 25 19.70 -2.15 -21.70
C SER A 25 18.93 -3.29 -21.06
N ALA A 26 18.23 -3.03 -19.96
CA ALA A 26 17.21 -3.94 -19.48
C ALA A 26 16.24 -4.13 -20.65
N ALA A 27 16.34 -5.26 -21.34
CA ALA A 27 15.45 -5.59 -22.43
C ALA A 27 14.03 -5.59 -21.86
N ALA A 28 13.19 -4.66 -22.36
CA ALA A 28 11.78 -4.70 -22.06
C ALA A 28 11.28 -6.11 -22.39
N GLN A 29 10.65 -6.78 -21.46
CA GLN A 29 10.09 -8.11 -21.66
C GLN A 29 9.08 -8.01 -22.80
N THR A 30 9.41 -8.58 -23.97
CA THR A 30 8.49 -8.64 -25.10
C THR A 30 7.46 -9.72 -24.79
N CYS A 31 6.19 -9.34 -24.70
CA CYS A 31 5.13 -10.28 -24.44
C CYS A 31 4.96 -11.22 -25.63
N SER A 32 4.96 -12.52 -25.39
CA SER A 32 4.83 -13.56 -26.42
C SER A 32 3.42 -13.67 -27.00
N GLY A 33 2.50 -12.81 -26.60
CA GLY A 33 1.09 -12.81 -27.02
C GLY A 33 0.34 -11.57 -26.52
N PRO A 34 -0.99 -11.54 -26.62
CA PRO A 34 -1.81 -10.44 -26.09
C PRO A 34 -1.66 -10.35 -24.58
N LEU A 35 -1.79 -9.12 -24.05
CA LEU A 35 -1.76 -8.88 -22.62
C LEU A 35 -2.87 -9.68 -21.91
N ARG A 36 -2.55 -10.26 -20.77
CA ARG A 36 -3.50 -11.02 -19.97
C ARG A 36 -4.40 -10.08 -19.19
N LYS A 37 -5.71 -10.14 -19.47
CA LYS A 37 -6.72 -9.34 -18.76
C LYS A 37 -6.94 -9.89 -17.36
N VAL A 38 -6.87 -9.01 -16.35
CA VAL A 38 -7.15 -9.33 -14.96
C VAL A 38 -7.84 -8.17 -14.25
N ASN A 39 -8.63 -8.47 -13.24
CA ASN A 39 -9.16 -7.48 -12.32
C ASN A 39 -8.22 -7.34 -11.11
N VAL A 40 -7.85 -6.11 -10.76
CA VAL A 40 -7.04 -5.78 -9.59
C VAL A 40 -7.88 -4.95 -8.63
N GLY A 41 -8.08 -5.46 -7.42
CA GLY A 41 -8.90 -4.82 -6.40
C GLY A 41 -8.14 -3.77 -5.59
N VAL A 42 -8.79 -2.65 -5.30
CA VAL A 42 -8.34 -1.65 -4.33
C VAL A 42 -9.38 -1.48 -3.23
N SER A 43 -8.95 -1.22 -2.01
CA SER A 43 -9.75 -1.37 -0.80
C SER A 43 -10.65 -0.20 -0.44
N VAL A 44 -10.67 0.87 -1.23
CA VAL A 44 -11.45 2.08 -0.93
C VAL A 44 -12.04 2.67 -2.21
N SER A 45 -13.25 3.19 -2.15
CA SER A 45 -13.96 3.81 -3.28
C SER A 45 -14.48 5.21 -2.90
N PRO A 46 -13.97 6.29 -3.54
CA PRO A 46 -12.73 6.38 -4.32
C PRO A 46 -11.49 6.09 -3.46
N PRO A 47 -10.35 5.71 -4.07
CA PRO A 47 -9.16 5.33 -3.31
C PRO A 47 -8.56 6.51 -2.54
N ASN A 48 -7.93 6.21 -1.41
CA ASN A 48 -7.03 7.14 -0.75
C ASN A 48 -5.67 7.19 -1.49
N VAL A 49 -4.87 8.22 -1.28
CA VAL A 49 -3.58 8.41 -1.98
C VAL A 49 -2.66 7.19 -1.81
N VAL A 50 -2.63 6.57 -0.63
CA VAL A 50 -1.83 5.36 -0.38
C VAL A 50 -2.25 4.16 -1.25
N HIS A 51 -3.49 4.12 -1.71
CA HIS A 51 -4.05 3.02 -2.51
C HIS A 51 -3.94 3.23 -4.04
N THR A 52 -3.21 4.24 -4.48
CA THR A 52 -3.13 4.59 -5.91
C THR A 52 -2.08 3.80 -6.70
N THR A 53 -1.30 2.93 -6.07
CA THR A 53 -0.20 2.18 -6.71
C THR A 53 -0.64 1.44 -7.98
N ALA A 54 -1.80 0.75 -7.95
CA ALA A 54 -2.29 0.04 -9.13
C ALA A 54 -2.65 1.00 -10.29
N TYR A 55 -3.16 2.20 -9.98
CA TYR A 55 -3.41 3.24 -10.99
C TYR A 55 -2.10 3.75 -11.57
N VAL A 56 -1.09 3.99 -10.73
CA VAL A 56 0.26 4.39 -11.18
C VAL A 56 0.86 3.30 -12.06
N ALA A 57 0.76 2.02 -11.66
CA ALA A 57 1.25 0.90 -12.47
C ALA A 57 0.59 0.85 -13.85
N LYS A 58 -0.71 1.10 -13.92
CA LYS A 58 -1.48 1.12 -15.16
C LYS A 58 -1.10 2.29 -16.05
N GLU A 59 -1.18 3.51 -15.54
CA GLU A 59 -0.97 4.74 -16.32
C GLU A 59 0.48 4.94 -16.77
N LEU A 60 1.46 4.42 -16.02
CA LEU A 60 2.87 4.40 -16.44
C LEU A 60 3.23 3.19 -17.33
N GLY A 61 2.26 2.35 -17.69
CA GLY A 61 2.46 1.19 -18.56
C GLY A 61 3.24 0.04 -17.90
N LEU A 62 3.42 0.05 -16.57
CA LEU A 62 4.20 -0.98 -15.87
C LEU A 62 3.49 -2.34 -15.89
N PHE A 63 2.17 -2.38 -15.81
CA PHE A 63 1.42 -3.62 -16.03
C PHE A 63 1.64 -4.17 -17.43
N ALA A 64 1.55 -3.32 -18.47
CA ALA A 64 1.77 -3.74 -19.85
C ALA A 64 3.21 -4.25 -20.08
N LYS A 65 4.21 -3.64 -19.44
CA LYS A 65 5.61 -4.12 -19.42
C LYS A 65 5.72 -5.57 -18.92
N HIS A 66 4.87 -5.96 -17.97
CA HIS A 66 4.80 -7.29 -17.39
C HIS A 66 3.67 -8.15 -18.01
N CYS A 67 3.21 -7.83 -19.23
CA CYS A 67 2.21 -8.56 -19.99
C CYS A 67 0.82 -8.62 -19.34
N ILE A 68 0.48 -7.63 -18.54
CA ILE A 68 -0.78 -7.51 -17.81
C ILE A 68 -1.63 -6.39 -18.40
N ASP A 69 -2.91 -6.68 -18.67
CA ASP A 69 -3.98 -5.70 -18.92
C ASP A 69 -4.87 -5.63 -17.67
N ALA A 70 -4.58 -4.66 -16.79
CA ALA A 70 -5.25 -4.54 -15.51
C ALA A 70 -6.50 -3.66 -15.59
N ASN A 71 -7.65 -4.22 -15.21
CA ASN A 71 -8.86 -3.47 -14.87
C ASN A 71 -8.91 -3.29 -13.35
N ILE A 72 -8.97 -2.03 -12.88
CA ILE A 72 -8.94 -1.72 -11.45
C ILE A 72 -10.36 -1.65 -10.91
N ILE A 73 -10.68 -2.48 -9.90
CA ILE A 73 -11.97 -2.55 -9.23
C ILE A 73 -11.85 -1.97 -7.82
N GLN A 74 -12.77 -1.08 -7.46
CA GLN A 74 -12.82 -0.47 -6.13
C GLN A 74 -13.81 -1.21 -5.23
N PHE A 75 -13.40 -1.49 -3.99
CA PHE A 75 -14.23 -2.07 -2.95
C PHE A 75 -14.38 -1.10 -1.77
N ASP A 76 -15.48 -1.16 -1.05
CA ASP A 76 -15.66 -0.36 0.16
C ASP A 76 -15.09 -1.10 1.39
N GLY A 77 -13.79 -0.97 1.59
CA GLY A 77 -13.02 -1.60 2.67
C GLY A 77 -12.23 -2.85 2.21
N GLY A 78 -10.95 -2.95 2.61
CA GLY A 78 -10.08 -4.09 2.29
C GLY A 78 -10.49 -5.38 2.99
N SER A 79 -11.14 -5.27 4.15
CA SER A 79 -11.74 -6.40 4.89
C SER A 79 -13.16 -6.71 4.42
N SER A 80 -13.65 -6.08 3.34
CA SER A 80 -15.03 -6.27 2.91
C SER A 80 -15.27 -7.72 2.46
N PRO A 81 -16.41 -8.31 2.82
CA PRO A 81 -16.78 -9.62 2.30
C PRO A 81 -16.80 -9.67 0.76
N ALA A 82 -17.17 -8.57 0.11
CA ALA A 82 -17.20 -8.47 -1.35
C ALA A 82 -15.81 -8.63 -1.98
N ALA A 83 -14.77 -7.97 -1.43
CA ALA A 83 -13.39 -8.12 -1.90
C ALA A 83 -12.88 -9.55 -1.72
N SER A 84 -13.17 -10.16 -0.57
CA SER A 84 -12.80 -11.52 -0.22
C SER A 84 -13.47 -12.55 -1.13
N VAL A 85 -14.78 -12.40 -1.36
CA VAL A 85 -15.56 -13.27 -2.26
C VAL A 85 -15.08 -13.13 -3.69
N ALA A 86 -14.86 -11.90 -4.18
CA ALA A 86 -14.35 -11.65 -5.53
C ALA A 86 -12.99 -12.33 -5.77
N LEU A 87 -12.11 -12.34 -4.76
CA LEU A 87 -10.80 -12.99 -4.83
C LEU A 87 -10.93 -14.51 -4.89
N THR A 88 -11.72 -15.12 -3.98
CA THR A 88 -11.85 -16.57 -3.88
C THR A 88 -12.71 -17.18 -4.98
N GLN A 89 -13.61 -16.43 -5.59
CA GLN A 89 -14.40 -16.85 -6.75
C GLN A 89 -13.68 -16.60 -8.09
N GLY A 90 -12.46 -16.09 -8.09
CA GLY A 90 -11.71 -15.81 -9.31
C GLY A 90 -12.17 -14.59 -10.10
N ASN A 91 -13.07 -13.76 -9.54
CA ASN A 91 -13.53 -12.53 -10.18
C ASN A 91 -12.50 -11.40 -10.08
N THR A 92 -11.55 -11.52 -9.14
CA THR A 92 -10.43 -10.61 -8.96
C THR A 92 -9.15 -11.43 -8.85
N PHE A 93 -8.11 -11.05 -9.60
CA PHE A 93 -6.82 -11.73 -9.58
C PHE A 93 -6.06 -11.47 -8.27
N ALA A 94 -5.96 -10.20 -7.89
CA ALA A 94 -5.30 -9.75 -6.67
C ALA A 94 -6.07 -8.58 -6.06
N THR A 95 -6.12 -8.49 -4.74
CA THR A 95 -6.77 -7.37 -4.05
C THR A 95 -5.99 -6.98 -2.79
N VAL A 96 -6.10 -5.71 -2.40
CA VAL A 96 -5.63 -5.27 -1.09
C VAL A 96 -6.46 -5.99 -0.03
N SER A 97 -5.79 -6.66 0.89
CA SER A 97 -6.41 -7.43 1.97
C SER A 97 -5.65 -7.24 3.28
N ASP A 98 -6.38 -7.38 4.37
CA ASP A 98 -5.79 -7.58 5.71
C ASP A 98 -5.46 -9.08 5.89
N VAL A 99 -5.07 -9.49 7.10
CA VAL A 99 -4.82 -10.91 7.43
C VAL A 99 -6.12 -11.72 7.39
N GLN A 100 -6.58 -12.08 6.19
CA GLN A 100 -7.84 -12.81 5.97
C GLN A 100 -7.71 -14.33 6.21
N VAL A 101 -6.49 -14.85 6.26
CA VAL A 101 -6.23 -16.30 6.37
C VAL A 101 -6.78 -16.88 7.68
N GLY A 102 -6.72 -16.12 8.78
CA GLY A 102 -7.29 -16.52 10.06
C GLY A 102 -8.81 -16.73 10.05
N ARG A 103 -9.48 -16.35 8.94
CA ARG A 103 -10.91 -16.60 8.69
C ARG A 103 -11.16 -17.77 7.76
N GLY A 104 -10.19 -18.67 7.58
CA GLY A 104 -10.29 -19.87 6.74
C GLY A 104 -10.22 -19.62 5.24
N MET A 105 -9.80 -18.46 4.79
CA MET A 105 -9.70 -18.15 3.38
C MET A 105 -8.46 -18.76 2.73
N LYS A 106 -8.63 -19.33 1.53
CA LYS A 106 -7.55 -19.89 0.72
C LYS A 106 -6.83 -18.81 -0.09
N VAL A 107 -6.17 -17.90 0.61
CA VAL A 107 -5.41 -16.77 0.04
C VAL A 107 -4.03 -16.69 0.67
N LYS A 108 -3.08 -16.12 -0.04
CA LYS A 108 -1.76 -15.74 0.46
C LYS A 108 -1.51 -14.27 0.18
N GLN A 109 -0.92 -13.59 1.12
CA GLN A 109 -0.34 -12.28 0.89
C GLN A 109 0.96 -12.46 0.13
N VAL A 110 1.08 -11.81 -1.02
CA VAL A 110 2.21 -11.98 -1.95
C VAL A 110 3.11 -10.75 -2.02
N TRP A 111 2.63 -9.60 -1.52
CA TRP A 111 3.39 -8.35 -1.49
C TRP A 111 2.79 -7.35 -0.51
N GLY A 112 3.66 -6.65 0.24
CA GLY A 112 3.27 -5.57 1.14
C GLY A 112 3.23 -4.23 0.43
N LEU A 113 2.03 -3.69 0.18
CA LEU A 113 1.84 -2.37 -0.42
C LEU A 113 2.34 -1.25 0.48
N ALA A 114 1.87 -1.26 1.72
CA ALA A 114 2.13 -0.26 2.74
C ALA A 114 2.16 -0.94 4.11
N PRO A 115 3.35 -1.29 4.63
CA PRO A 115 3.47 -2.07 5.87
C PRO A 115 3.05 -1.30 7.13
N LYS A 116 2.96 0.04 7.06
CA LYS A 116 2.61 0.89 8.20
C LYS A 116 1.29 1.62 7.95
N ALA A 117 0.44 1.73 8.96
CA ALA A 117 -0.80 2.50 8.90
C ALA A 117 -0.50 4.01 8.89
N PRO A 118 -0.86 4.75 7.81
CA PRO A 118 -0.51 6.17 7.67
C PRO A 118 -1.56 7.12 8.24
N GLN A 119 -2.65 6.59 8.82
CA GLN A 119 -3.78 7.40 9.25
C GLN A 119 -3.50 8.15 10.55
N ALA A 120 -4.12 9.33 10.67
CA ALA A 120 -4.29 10.04 11.91
C ALA A 120 -5.68 9.75 12.49
N TYR A 121 -5.80 9.62 13.82
CA TYR A 121 -7.07 9.53 14.52
C TYR A 121 -7.53 10.92 14.92
N LEU A 122 -8.46 11.46 14.13
CA LEU A 122 -9.01 12.80 14.30
C LEU A 122 -10.20 12.78 15.23
N VAL A 123 -10.34 13.83 16.03
CA VAL A 123 -11.42 14.03 17.00
C VAL A 123 -12.05 15.40 16.90
N ALA A 124 -13.33 15.46 17.27
CA ALA A 124 -14.07 16.69 17.39
C ALA A 124 -13.55 17.57 18.54
N ASP A 125 -13.89 18.87 18.48
CA ASP A 125 -13.56 19.82 19.54
C ASP A 125 -14.06 19.34 20.92
N GLY A 126 -13.28 19.64 21.95
CA GLY A 126 -13.53 19.23 23.34
C GLY A 126 -13.03 17.82 23.69
N ILE A 127 -12.56 17.01 22.74
CA ILE A 127 -11.88 15.73 23.00
C ILE A 127 -10.38 15.99 23.06
N LYS A 128 -9.76 15.82 24.23
CA LYS A 128 -8.33 16.11 24.48
C LYS A 128 -7.52 14.87 24.85
N GLY A 129 -8.21 13.77 25.19
CA GLY A 129 -7.60 12.52 25.59
C GLY A 129 -8.49 11.31 25.30
N PHE A 130 -7.94 10.12 25.44
CA PHE A 130 -8.67 8.87 25.15
C PHE A 130 -9.85 8.67 26.10
N ALA A 131 -9.79 9.17 27.33
CA ALA A 131 -10.91 9.11 28.29
C ALA A 131 -12.15 9.88 27.83
N ASP A 132 -11.96 10.95 27.06
CA ASP A 132 -13.05 11.77 26.52
C ASP A 132 -13.85 11.06 25.42
N LEU A 133 -13.38 9.91 24.92
CA LEU A 133 -14.10 9.08 23.96
C LEU A 133 -15.31 8.37 24.55
N LYS A 134 -15.45 8.35 25.89
CA LYS A 134 -16.61 7.76 26.56
C LYS A 134 -17.90 8.46 26.12
N GLY A 135 -18.86 7.67 25.64
CA GLY A 135 -20.16 8.15 25.17
C GLY A 135 -20.13 8.82 23.80
N LYS A 136 -18.97 8.87 23.13
CA LYS A 136 -18.82 9.52 21.82
C LYS A 136 -19.19 8.58 20.68
N ARG A 137 -19.44 9.19 19.50
CA ARG A 137 -19.74 8.49 18.24
C ARG A 137 -18.43 8.27 17.49
N LEU A 138 -18.00 7.02 17.40
CA LEU A 138 -16.78 6.60 16.73
C LEU A 138 -17.13 5.95 15.38
N SER A 139 -16.31 6.18 14.36
CA SER A 139 -16.51 5.59 13.05
C SER A 139 -16.22 4.10 13.04
N ALA A 140 -17.14 3.31 12.45
CA ALA A 140 -16.94 1.92 12.04
C ALA A 140 -17.06 1.79 10.51
N ALA A 141 -16.51 2.78 9.78
CA ALA A 141 -16.60 2.83 8.33
C ALA A 141 -15.89 1.64 7.66
N GLY A 142 -16.43 1.21 6.51
CA GLY A 142 -15.82 0.14 5.70
C GLY A 142 -16.14 -1.27 6.20
N GLY A 143 -17.36 -1.49 6.72
CA GLY A 143 -17.82 -2.83 7.08
C GLY A 143 -18.44 -2.98 8.46
N GLY A 144 -18.56 -1.89 9.24
CA GLY A 144 -19.16 -1.95 10.58
C GLY A 144 -18.24 -2.58 11.63
N VAL A 145 -18.81 -3.37 12.55
CA VAL A 145 -18.07 -4.09 13.59
C VAL A 145 -17.03 -5.02 12.94
N GLY A 146 -15.79 -4.98 13.46
CA GLY A 146 -14.66 -5.75 12.93
C GLY A 146 -13.93 -5.09 11.74
N SER A 147 -14.44 -3.95 11.22
CA SER A 147 -13.71 -3.18 10.22
C SER A 147 -12.43 -2.55 10.82
N PHE A 148 -11.50 -2.16 9.96
CA PHE A 148 -10.27 -1.51 10.41
C PHE A 148 -10.54 -0.23 11.22
N ASN A 149 -11.52 0.60 10.80
CA ASN A 149 -11.90 1.79 11.55
C ASN A 149 -12.49 1.45 12.93
N TRP A 150 -13.31 0.40 13.03
CA TRP A 150 -13.83 -0.08 14.30
C TRP A 150 -12.71 -0.54 15.23
N ARG A 151 -11.73 -1.31 14.71
CA ARG A 151 -10.55 -1.76 15.47
C ARG A 151 -9.76 -0.59 16.04
N ILE A 152 -9.49 0.44 15.21
CA ILE A 152 -8.81 1.65 15.67
C ILE A 152 -9.58 2.31 16.82
N GLY A 153 -10.90 2.44 16.71
CA GLY A 153 -11.75 2.96 17.78
C GLY A 153 -11.65 2.14 19.06
N ARG A 154 -11.66 0.79 18.96
CA ARG A 154 -11.46 -0.13 20.09
C ARG A 154 -10.11 0.09 20.77
N GLU A 155 -9.02 0.17 19.99
CA GLU A 155 -7.67 0.41 20.51
C GLU A 155 -7.57 1.77 21.21
N ALA A 156 -8.18 2.81 20.63
CA ALA A 156 -8.22 4.14 21.25
C ALA A 156 -8.96 4.13 22.58
N LEU A 157 -10.11 3.46 22.67
CA LEU A 157 -10.85 3.26 23.94
C LEU A 157 -9.99 2.51 24.97
N GLY A 158 -9.32 1.43 24.54
CA GLY A 158 -8.47 0.61 25.40
C GLY A 158 -7.33 1.39 26.05
N LYS A 159 -6.80 2.46 25.41
CA LYS A 159 -5.79 3.36 26.02
C LYS A 159 -6.27 4.04 27.31
N ALA A 160 -7.57 4.17 27.48
CA ALA A 160 -8.20 4.71 28.69
C ALA A 160 -8.88 3.66 29.56
N GLY A 161 -8.65 2.36 29.31
CA GLY A 161 -9.32 1.27 30.02
C GLY A 161 -10.83 1.16 29.71
N LEU A 162 -11.28 1.75 28.60
CA LEU A 162 -12.65 1.68 28.11
C LEU A 162 -12.81 0.50 27.15
N THR A 163 -14.06 0.02 27.00
CA THR A 163 -14.44 -1.01 26.04
C THR A 163 -15.31 -0.43 24.93
N VAL A 164 -15.60 -1.22 23.91
CA VAL A 164 -16.49 -0.83 22.82
C VAL A 164 -17.89 -0.43 23.28
N ASP A 165 -18.37 -0.96 24.41
CA ASP A 165 -19.67 -0.63 25.00
C ASP A 165 -19.73 0.78 25.60
N ASN A 166 -18.57 1.41 25.79
CA ASN A 166 -18.47 2.77 26.30
C ASN A 166 -18.60 3.86 25.22
N ALA A 167 -18.80 3.49 23.96
CA ALA A 167 -18.95 4.42 22.83
C ALA A 167 -20.02 3.93 21.86
N GLN A 168 -20.47 4.81 20.96
CA GLN A 168 -21.37 4.47 19.87
C GLN A 168 -20.57 4.31 18.58
N PHE A 169 -20.61 3.13 17.98
CA PHE A 169 -19.95 2.90 16.69
C PHE A 169 -20.94 3.15 15.53
N ILE A 170 -20.62 4.11 14.69
CA ILE A 170 -21.45 4.52 13.55
C ILE A 170 -20.91 3.84 12.29
N SER A 171 -21.68 2.92 11.74
CA SER A 171 -21.38 2.27 10.47
C SER A 171 -21.71 3.20 9.31
N GLN A 172 -20.76 3.37 8.38
CA GLN A 172 -20.91 4.16 7.19
C GLN A 172 -19.92 3.68 6.12
N GLY A 173 -20.11 4.07 4.86
CA GLY A 173 -19.12 3.84 3.80
C GLY A 173 -17.83 4.61 4.06
N THR A 174 -16.71 4.12 3.55
CA THR A 174 -15.40 4.75 3.73
C THR A 174 -15.36 6.19 3.18
N ALA A 175 -16.09 6.47 2.09
CA ALA A 175 -16.23 7.82 1.53
C ALA A 175 -16.93 8.81 2.48
N GLY A 176 -17.82 8.31 3.36
CA GLY A 176 -18.59 9.13 4.29
C GLY A 176 -17.81 9.65 5.51
N ARG A 177 -16.59 9.13 5.76
CA ARG A 177 -15.81 9.44 6.98
C ARG A 177 -15.52 10.93 7.16
N LEU A 178 -14.96 11.56 6.13
CA LEU A 178 -14.61 12.98 6.15
C LEU A 178 -15.86 13.85 6.35
N ALA A 179 -16.89 13.61 5.53
CA ALA A 179 -18.15 14.37 5.59
C ALA A 179 -18.84 14.20 6.97
N GLY A 180 -18.86 12.98 7.50
CA GLY A 180 -19.46 12.68 8.81
C GLY A 180 -18.78 13.40 9.98
N LEU A 181 -17.45 13.52 9.96
CA LEU A 181 -16.70 14.28 10.97
C LEU A 181 -16.95 15.80 10.84
N ILE A 182 -16.92 16.33 9.61
CA ILE A 182 -17.16 17.76 9.34
C ILE A 182 -18.60 18.14 9.74
N ALA A 183 -19.59 17.31 9.39
CA ALA A 183 -20.99 17.51 9.76
C ALA A 183 -21.30 17.28 11.24
N GLY A 184 -20.34 16.77 12.03
CA GLY A 184 -20.55 16.42 13.43
C GLY A 184 -21.48 15.23 13.64
N GLN A 185 -21.58 14.32 12.69
CA GLN A 185 -22.33 13.06 12.80
C GLN A 185 -21.50 11.99 13.54
N ILE A 186 -20.19 12.08 13.47
CA ILE A 186 -19.22 11.30 14.25
C ILE A 186 -18.26 12.25 14.98
N ASP A 187 -17.75 11.80 16.11
CA ASP A 187 -16.89 12.58 16.99
C ASP A 187 -15.40 12.17 16.87
N ALA A 188 -15.15 10.94 16.42
CA ALA A 188 -13.79 10.45 16.20
C ALA A 188 -13.72 9.47 15.03
N VAL A 189 -12.64 9.57 14.23
CA VAL A 189 -12.43 8.75 13.04
C VAL A 189 -10.97 8.71 12.63
N SER A 190 -10.52 7.59 12.05
CA SER A 190 -9.24 7.53 11.36
C SER A 190 -9.36 8.06 9.93
N LEU A 191 -8.51 9.01 9.58
CA LEU A 191 -8.43 9.59 8.24
C LEU A 191 -7.02 9.46 7.68
N HIS A 192 -6.93 9.20 6.38
CA HIS A 192 -5.67 9.27 5.64
C HIS A 192 -5.18 10.72 5.55
N PRO A 193 -3.88 10.96 5.28
CA PRO A 193 -3.30 12.30 5.35
C PRO A 193 -4.04 13.35 4.53
N GLU A 194 -4.49 13.03 3.31
CA GLU A 194 -5.26 13.94 2.46
C GLU A 194 -6.61 14.33 3.07
N ASP A 195 -7.31 13.36 3.67
CA ASP A 195 -8.61 13.61 4.30
C ASP A 195 -8.45 14.34 5.64
N ALA A 196 -7.40 14.03 6.39
CA ALA A 196 -7.06 14.74 7.63
C ALA A 196 -6.73 16.21 7.33
N PHE A 197 -5.96 16.47 6.29
CA PHE A 197 -5.65 17.82 5.81
C PHE A 197 -6.93 18.59 5.45
N LEU A 198 -7.82 17.99 4.66
CA LEU A 198 -9.09 18.61 4.25
C LEU A 198 -10.02 18.85 5.45
N ALA A 199 -10.11 17.88 6.37
CA ALA A 199 -10.93 18.01 7.58
C ALA A 199 -10.52 19.21 8.43
N MET A 200 -9.24 19.30 8.76
CA MET A 200 -8.70 20.39 9.60
C MET A 200 -8.78 21.76 8.90
N LYS A 201 -8.65 21.80 7.55
CA LYS A 201 -8.81 23.02 6.76
C LYS A 201 -10.26 23.50 6.74
N GLN A 202 -11.23 22.58 6.68
CA GLN A 202 -12.65 22.91 6.55
C GLN A 202 -13.35 23.15 7.89
N LYS A 203 -12.90 22.52 8.98
CA LYS A 203 -13.52 22.61 10.29
C LYS A 203 -12.48 22.95 11.36
N PRO A 204 -12.29 24.22 11.72
CA PRO A 204 -11.52 24.61 12.90
C PRO A 204 -12.03 23.90 14.16
N GLY A 205 -11.13 23.55 15.07
CA GLY A 205 -11.44 22.83 16.30
C GLY A 205 -11.27 21.30 16.20
N LEU A 206 -11.16 20.73 14.99
CA LEU A 206 -10.72 19.35 14.84
C LEU A 206 -9.23 19.24 15.21
N SER A 207 -8.86 18.14 15.87
CA SER A 207 -7.48 17.87 16.23
C SER A 207 -7.12 16.40 16.00
N ILE A 208 -5.81 16.15 15.86
CA ILE A 208 -5.27 14.78 15.83
C ILE A 208 -5.05 14.36 17.28
N LEU A 209 -5.80 13.34 17.73
CA LEU A 209 -5.62 12.76 19.06
C LEU A 209 -4.34 11.90 19.09
N THR A 210 -4.09 11.14 18.04
CA THR A 210 -2.93 10.26 17.91
C THR A 210 -2.74 9.82 16.45
N GLN A 211 -1.55 9.30 16.13
CA GLN A 211 -1.36 8.54 14.89
C GLN A 211 -1.81 7.09 15.09
N VAL A 212 -2.38 6.46 14.07
CA VAL A 212 -2.80 5.06 14.15
C VAL A 212 -1.58 4.14 14.36
N ALA A 213 -0.42 4.50 13.81
CA ALA A 213 0.83 3.80 14.06
C ALA A 213 1.28 3.80 15.53
N ASP A 214 0.84 4.76 16.36
CA ASP A 214 1.13 4.78 17.81
C ASP A 214 0.15 3.90 18.59
N LEU A 215 -1.05 3.68 18.07
CA LEU A 215 -2.02 2.74 18.64
C LEU A 215 -1.66 1.29 18.33
N MET A 216 -1.22 1.04 17.09
CA MET A 216 -0.95 -0.29 16.55
C MET A 216 0.42 -0.28 15.85
N PRO A 217 1.55 -0.22 16.61
CA PRO A 217 2.88 0.13 16.06
C PRO A 217 3.43 -0.91 15.08
N LEU A 218 3.10 -2.17 15.26
CA LEU A 218 3.56 -3.26 14.41
C LEU A 218 2.44 -3.84 13.52
N TYR A 219 1.29 -3.18 13.42
CA TYR A 219 0.21 -3.65 12.56
C TYR A 219 0.66 -3.65 11.09
N SER A 220 0.53 -4.81 10.43
CA SER A 220 0.76 -4.96 9.00
C SER A 220 -0.45 -4.42 8.24
N PHE A 221 -0.32 -3.20 7.68
CA PHE A 221 -1.49 -2.44 7.24
C PHE A 221 -2.07 -2.95 5.93
N ASN A 222 -1.40 -2.74 4.81
CA ASN A 222 -1.94 -3.12 3.50
C ASN A 222 -1.01 -4.05 2.74
N THR A 223 -1.55 -5.18 2.33
CA THR A 223 -0.88 -6.18 1.51
C THR A 223 -1.76 -6.56 0.32
N TYR A 224 -1.15 -7.08 -0.73
CA TYR A 224 -1.89 -7.71 -1.83
C TYR A 224 -1.98 -9.21 -1.61
N GLY A 225 -3.21 -9.71 -1.60
CA GLY A 225 -3.54 -11.13 -1.51
C GLY A 225 -3.91 -11.71 -2.86
N VAL A 226 -3.57 -12.99 -3.06
CA VAL A 226 -3.91 -13.80 -4.24
C VAL A 226 -4.42 -15.16 -3.76
N ALA A 227 -5.41 -15.73 -4.44
CA ALA A 227 -5.93 -17.04 -4.11
C ALA A 227 -4.87 -18.13 -4.31
N THR A 228 -4.82 -19.13 -3.41
CA THR A 228 -3.77 -20.16 -3.43
C THR A 228 -3.78 -21.05 -4.66
N ASP A 229 -4.94 -21.29 -5.25
CA ASP A 229 -5.09 -22.03 -6.51
C ASP A 229 -4.54 -21.24 -7.71
N VAL A 230 -4.70 -19.92 -7.73
CA VAL A 230 -4.10 -19.03 -8.74
C VAL A 230 -2.57 -19.08 -8.64
N ILE A 231 -2.03 -19.03 -7.42
CA ILE A 231 -0.58 -19.14 -7.18
C ILE A 231 -0.06 -20.51 -7.67
N ALA A 232 -0.76 -21.59 -7.34
CA ALA A 232 -0.37 -22.93 -7.74
C ALA A 232 -0.42 -23.14 -9.27
N LYS A 233 -1.39 -22.51 -9.94
CA LYS A 233 -1.60 -22.63 -11.38
C LYS A 233 -0.60 -21.81 -12.20
N ASP A 234 -0.28 -20.60 -11.76
CA ASP A 234 0.57 -19.68 -12.54
C ASP A 234 1.37 -18.73 -11.63
N ARG A 235 2.31 -19.32 -10.89
CA ARG A 235 3.20 -18.60 -9.97
C ARG A 235 3.97 -17.47 -10.67
N LYS A 236 4.44 -17.73 -11.92
CA LYS A 236 5.21 -16.71 -12.66
C LYS A 236 4.41 -15.44 -12.90
N PHE A 237 3.14 -15.57 -13.26
CA PHE A 237 2.28 -14.41 -13.49
C PHE A 237 2.03 -13.61 -12.21
N VAL A 238 1.96 -14.27 -11.04
CA VAL A 238 1.86 -13.58 -9.76
C VAL A 238 3.16 -12.80 -9.46
N VAL A 239 4.32 -13.37 -9.77
CA VAL A 239 5.62 -12.69 -9.67
C VAL A 239 5.68 -11.47 -10.59
N ASP A 240 5.23 -11.60 -11.84
CA ASP A 240 5.18 -10.48 -12.81
C ASP A 240 4.26 -9.35 -12.30
N PHE A 241 3.13 -9.68 -11.68
CA PHE A 241 2.24 -8.71 -11.05
C PHE A 241 2.94 -7.97 -9.90
N VAL A 242 3.62 -8.70 -9.00
CA VAL A 242 4.35 -8.09 -7.89
C VAL A 242 5.46 -7.17 -8.42
N ALA A 243 6.18 -7.58 -9.46
CA ALA A 243 7.21 -6.75 -10.08
C ALA A 243 6.64 -5.41 -10.58
N ALA A 244 5.50 -5.42 -11.29
CA ALA A 244 4.83 -4.21 -11.75
C ALA A 244 4.44 -3.28 -10.59
N MET A 245 3.95 -3.84 -9.48
CA MET A 245 3.54 -3.08 -8.31
C MET A 245 4.73 -2.48 -7.55
N VAL A 246 5.83 -3.22 -7.42
CA VAL A 246 7.09 -2.74 -6.85
C VAL A 246 7.65 -1.57 -7.68
N GLU A 247 7.68 -1.71 -9.01
CA GLU A 247 8.11 -0.64 -9.90
C GLU A 247 7.23 0.62 -9.76
N ALA A 248 5.91 0.44 -9.60
CA ALA A 248 5.00 1.55 -9.40
C ALA A 248 5.26 2.30 -8.09
N ASN A 249 5.47 1.60 -6.98
CA ASN A 249 5.83 2.25 -5.72
C ASN A 249 7.17 2.99 -5.84
N ARG A 250 8.15 2.42 -6.53
CA ARG A 250 9.42 3.09 -6.80
C ARG A 250 9.27 4.36 -7.66
N ALA A 251 8.37 4.32 -8.64
CA ALA A 251 8.03 5.49 -9.46
C ALA A 251 7.35 6.57 -8.61
N ILE A 252 6.49 6.20 -7.64
CA ILE A 252 5.86 7.14 -6.72
C ILE A 252 6.91 8.00 -5.98
N TYR A 253 8.02 7.41 -5.54
CA TYR A 253 9.09 8.16 -4.87
C TYR A 253 9.91 9.03 -5.83
N ARG A 254 10.10 8.59 -7.09
CA ARG A 254 11.05 9.20 -8.02
C ARG A 254 10.46 10.26 -8.91
N ASP A 255 9.20 10.11 -9.30
CA ASP A 255 8.59 10.86 -10.41
C ASP A 255 7.34 11.63 -9.95
N LYS A 256 7.47 12.49 -8.91
CA LYS A 256 6.37 13.28 -8.33
C LYS A 256 5.48 13.91 -9.40
N ASP A 257 6.09 14.56 -10.40
CA ASP A 257 5.37 15.30 -11.45
C ASP A 257 4.50 14.39 -12.33
N LYS A 258 4.91 13.13 -12.52
CA LYS A 258 4.13 12.15 -13.29
C LYS A 258 3.04 11.50 -12.44
N VAL A 259 3.31 11.19 -11.16
CA VAL A 259 2.38 10.43 -10.34
C VAL A 259 1.28 11.28 -9.71
N ILE A 260 1.54 12.54 -9.35
CA ILE A 260 0.53 13.41 -8.75
C ILE A 260 -0.72 13.56 -9.64
N PRO A 261 -0.63 13.84 -10.96
CA PRO A 261 -1.82 13.89 -11.81
C PRO A 261 -2.63 12.59 -11.82
N ILE A 262 -1.96 11.44 -11.82
CA ILE A 262 -2.61 10.12 -11.76
C ILE A 262 -3.36 9.96 -10.43
N MET A 263 -2.70 10.32 -9.31
CA MET A 263 -3.30 10.25 -7.98
C MET A 263 -4.50 11.18 -7.83
N VAL A 264 -4.43 12.41 -8.37
CA VAL A 264 -5.55 13.36 -8.37
C VAL A 264 -6.75 12.78 -9.11
N THR A 265 -6.53 12.22 -10.30
CA THR A 265 -7.59 11.60 -11.11
C THR A 265 -8.20 10.39 -10.39
N ALA A 266 -7.36 9.50 -9.81
CA ALA A 266 -7.82 8.29 -9.14
C ALA A 266 -8.59 8.60 -7.85
N THR A 267 -8.10 9.52 -7.03
CA THR A 267 -8.69 9.86 -5.73
C THR A 267 -9.85 10.83 -5.82
N GLN A 268 -9.98 11.58 -6.91
CA GLN A 268 -10.94 12.67 -7.09
C GLN A 268 -10.80 13.79 -6.02
N LYS A 269 -9.59 13.96 -5.50
CA LYS A 269 -9.29 14.94 -4.44
C LYS A 269 -8.54 16.17 -5.00
N PRO A 270 -8.66 17.32 -4.34
CA PRO A 270 -7.88 18.51 -4.69
C PRO A 270 -6.38 18.22 -4.73
N ARG A 271 -5.68 18.77 -5.72
CA ARG A 271 -4.23 18.58 -5.91
C ARG A 271 -3.44 18.88 -4.63
N GLU A 272 -3.76 19.98 -3.93
CA GLU A 272 -3.09 20.36 -2.68
C GLU A 272 -3.15 19.26 -1.59
N ALA A 273 -4.30 18.58 -1.47
CA ALA A 273 -4.49 17.50 -0.52
C ALA A 273 -3.70 16.25 -0.93
N VAL A 274 -3.65 15.95 -2.23
CA VAL A 274 -2.87 14.84 -2.78
C VAL A 274 -1.37 15.08 -2.60
N GLU A 275 -0.88 16.29 -2.86
CA GLU A 275 0.53 16.66 -2.65
C GLU A 275 0.93 16.60 -1.18
N TYR A 276 0.07 17.11 -0.27
CA TYR A 276 0.28 16.99 1.17
C TYR A 276 0.40 15.52 1.60
N ALA A 277 -0.51 14.67 1.11
CA ALA A 277 -0.48 13.24 1.41
C ALA A 277 0.78 12.58 0.82
N TRP A 278 1.13 12.86 -0.42
CA TRP A 278 2.33 12.33 -1.06
C TRP A 278 3.59 12.68 -0.26
N ASP A 279 3.75 13.94 0.15
CA ASP A 279 4.89 14.40 0.96
C ASP A 279 4.94 13.69 2.32
N SER A 280 3.79 13.48 2.96
CA SER A 280 3.68 12.74 4.22
C SER A 280 4.03 11.27 4.06
N LEU A 281 3.45 10.61 3.06
CA LEU A 281 3.60 9.16 2.83
C LEU A 281 5.02 8.78 2.41
N THR A 282 5.66 9.59 1.56
CA THR A 282 7.05 9.39 1.12
C THR A 282 8.04 9.63 2.25
N ARG A 283 7.87 10.69 3.03
CA ARG A 283 8.74 11.01 4.18
C ARG A 283 8.72 9.92 5.25
N ASN A 284 7.57 9.29 5.46
CA ASN A 284 7.37 8.24 6.47
C ASN A 284 7.60 6.83 5.93
N CYS A 285 8.11 6.67 4.69
CA CYS A 285 8.34 5.38 4.05
C CYS A 285 7.10 4.47 4.12
N ILE A 286 5.95 4.99 3.73
CA ILE A 286 4.70 4.24 3.80
C ILE A 286 4.61 3.21 2.67
N TRP A 287 4.95 3.60 1.43
CA TRP A 287 4.96 2.65 0.32
C TRP A 287 6.22 1.78 0.35
N SER A 288 6.04 0.48 0.17
CA SER A 288 7.16 -0.46 0.08
C SER A 288 7.92 -0.28 -1.23
N VAL A 289 9.24 -0.25 -1.14
CA VAL A 289 10.12 -0.21 -2.33
C VAL A 289 10.70 -1.60 -2.66
N ASN A 290 10.47 -2.57 -1.77
CA ASN A 290 10.87 -3.97 -1.89
C ASN A 290 9.68 -4.89 -1.58
N GLU A 291 9.87 -5.98 -0.83
CA GLU A 291 8.81 -6.98 -0.53
C GLU A 291 7.68 -6.41 0.32
N GLY A 292 7.99 -5.46 1.17
CA GLY A 292 7.02 -4.83 2.07
C GLY A 292 6.52 -5.76 3.17
N PHE A 293 7.13 -6.92 3.33
CA PHE A 293 6.88 -7.83 4.44
C PHE A 293 7.91 -7.65 5.54
N ASP A 294 7.41 -7.76 6.75
CA ASP A 294 8.19 -7.81 7.97
C ASP A 294 7.56 -8.93 8.83
N PRO A 295 8.29 -10.05 9.03
CA PRO A 295 7.78 -11.18 9.80
C PRO A 295 7.34 -10.80 11.21
N GLU A 296 8.04 -9.87 11.87
CA GLU A 296 7.69 -9.38 13.19
C GLU A 296 6.33 -8.66 13.16
N ARG A 297 6.08 -7.80 12.16
CA ARG A 297 4.79 -7.12 11.98
C ARG A 297 3.68 -8.11 11.68
N THR A 298 3.92 -9.08 10.82
CA THR A 298 2.94 -10.09 10.47
C THR A 298 2.57 -10.92 11.69
N GLN A 299 3.56 -11.40 12.45
CA GLN A 299 3.33 -12.16 13.68
C GLN A 299 2.60 -11.33 14.73
N TRP A 300 3.01 -10.08 14.95
CA TRP A 300 2.33 -9.17 15.87
C TRP A 300 0.86 -8.95 15.47
N THR A 301 0.58 -8.77 14.18
CA THR A 301 -0.78 -8.58 13.68
C THR A 301 -1.64 -9.81 13.93
N ILE A 302 -1.11 -11.01 13.68
CA ILE A 302 -1.80 -12.28 13.98
C ILE A 302 -2.10 -12.38 15.48
N ASP A 303 -1.11 -12.14 16.33
CA ASP A 303 -1.25 -12.23 17.79
C ASP A 303 -2.24 -11.22 18.34
N HIS A 304 -2.17 -9.98 17.83
CA HIS A 304 -3.09 -8.90 18.16
C HIS A 304 -4.54 -9.26 17.78
N ASP A 305 -4.76 -9.76 16.56
CA ASP A 305 -6.09 -10.10 16.07
C ASP A 305 -6.68 -11.32 16.82
N VAL A 306 -5.83 -12.28 17.25
CA VAL A 306 -6.24 -13.39 18.15
C VAL A 306 -6.60 -12.85 19.53
N ALA A 307 -5.74 -12.03 20.15
CA ALA A 307 -6.00 -11.46 21.47
C ALA A 307 -7.26 -10.59 21.50
N ALA A 308 -7.57 -9.96 20.38
CA ALA A 308 -8.76 -9.12 20.19
C ALA A 308 -10.03 -9.92 19.87
N GLY A 309 -9.92 -11.24 19.63
CA GLY A 309 -11.04 -12.10 19.22
C GLY A 309 -11.44 -11.92 17.75
N ASP A 310 -10.65 -11.24 16.94
CA ASP A 310 -10.88 -11.08 15.50
C ASP A 310 -10.52 -12.36 14.72
N ILE A 311 -9.60 -13.15 15.27
CA ILE A 311 -9.23 -14.50 14.85
C ILE A 311 -9.47 -15.46 16.00
N ASP A 312 -10.15 -16.57 15.74
CA ASP A 312 -10.32 -17.64 16.72
C ASP A 312 -8.96 -18.23 17.13
N ALA A 313 -8.70 -18.32 18.43
CA ALA A 313 -7.43 -18.82 18.97
C ALA A 313 -7.13 -20.26 18.52
N GLY A 314 -8.16 -21.11 18.32
CA GLY A 314 -8.03 -22.47 17.80
C GLY A 314 -7.68 -22.53 16.31
N HIS A 315 -7.79 -21.40 15.61
CA HIS A 315 -7.51 -21.29 14.17
C HIS A 315 -6.41 -20.26 13.88
N LYS A 316 -5.56 -19.95 14.88
CA LYS A 316 -4.43 -19.02 14.73
C LYS A 316 -3.49 -19.47 13.60
N PRO A 317 -3.33 -18.71 12.52
CA PRO A 317 -2.42 -19.09 11.44
C PRO A 317 -0.95 -18.81 11.80
N SER A 318 -0.02 -19.52 11.17
CA SER A 318 1.39 -19.14 11.17
C SER A 318 1.67 -18.05 10.13
N VAL A 319 2.82 -17.38 10.23
CA VAL A 319 3.26 -16.37 9.24
C VAL A 319 3.32 -17.00 7.85
N GLU A 320 3.86 -18.21 7.73
CA GLU A 320 4.00 -18.91 6.44
C GLU A 320 2.64 -19.31 5.85
N GLN A 321 1.61 -19.50 6.68
CA GLN A 321 0.25 -19.73 6.18
C GLN A 321 -0.36 -18.45 5.59
N VAL A 322 0.02 -17.27 6.13
CA VAL A 322 -0.49 -15.96 5.70
C VAL A 322 0.27 -15.42 4.50
N VAL A 323 1.61 -15.49 4.51
CA VAL A 323 2.49 -14.83 3.53
C VAL A 323 3.18 -15.85 2.63
N ASP A 324 3.36 -15.52 1.36
CA ASP A 324 4.32 -16.15 0.45
C ASP A 324 5.49 -15.19 0.21
N GLU A 325 6.45 -15.18 1.13
CA GLU A 325 7.63 -14.30 1.06
C GLU A 325 8.45 -14.51 -0.21
N LYS A 326 8.47 -15.76 -0.72
CA LYS A 326 9.23 -16.08 -1.92
C LYS A 326 8.66 -15.40 -3.16
N ILE A 327 7.34 -15.27 -3.28
CA ILE A 327 6.73 -14.50 -4.38
C ILE A 327 7.15 -13.02 -4.28
N GLY A 328 7.10 -12.45 -3.09
CA GLY A 328 7.57 -11.07 -2.86
C GLY A 328 9.01 -10.87 -3.31
N ALA A 329 9.92 -11.74 -2.87
CA ALA A 329 11.35 -11.69 -3.22
C ALA A 329 11.62 -11.89 -4.72
N ASP A 330 10.93 -12.86 -5.35
CA ASP A 330 11.03 -13.11 -6.79
C ASP A 330 10.52 -11.88 -7.59
N GLY A 331 9.43 -11.24 -7.14
CA GLY A 331 8.89 -10.01 -7.73
C GLY A 331 9.86 -8.83 -7.63
N VAL A 332 10.48 -8.63 -6.47
CA VAL A 332 11.53 -7.62 -6.28
C VAL A 332 12.72 -7.89 -7.19
N THR A 333 13.13 -9.14 -7.32
CA THR A 333 14.21 -9.53 -8.25
C THR A 333 13.84 -9.18 -9.70
N ALA A 334 12.62 -9.51 -10.13
CA ALA A 334 12.11 -9.19 -11.47
C ALA A 334 11.98 -7.67 -11.70
N ALA A 335 11.77 -6.88 -10.64
CA ALA A 335 11.75 -5.41 -10.67
C ALA A 335 13.15 -4.78 -10.62
N GLY A 336 14.24 -5.56 -10.79
CA GLY A 336 15.61 -5.07 -10.81
C GLY A 336 16.36 -5.19 -9.47
N GLY A 337 15.87 -6.03 -8.57
CA GLY A 337 16.50 -6.31 -7.27
C GLY A 337 16.10 -5.33 -6.17
N ARG A 338 16.61 -5.59 -4.96
CA ARG A 338 16.36 -4.73 -3.79
C ARG A 338 17.03 -3.37 -3.94
N MET A 339 16.38 -2.35 -3.43
CA MET A 339 16.95 -1.00 -3.41
C MET A 339 16.47 -0.20 -2.20
N GLU A 340 17.16 0.90 -1.97
CA GLU A 340 16.78 1.94 -1.04
C GLU A 340 16.41 3.20 -1.82
N ILE A 341 15.33 3.86 -1.46
CA ILE A 341 14.91 5.14 -2.03
C ILE A 341 14.62 6.11 -0.90
N HIS A 342 15.34 7.25 -0.85
CA HIS A 342 15.18 8.26 0.18
C HIS A 342 15.23 7.70 1.62
N GLY A 343 16.09 6.69 1.88
CA GLY A 343 16.20 6.02 3.16
C GLY A 343 15.14 4.92 3.42
N CYS A 344 14.19 4.73 2.52
CA CYS A 344 13.16 3.69 2.63
C CYS A 344 13.67 2.35 2.08
N LYS A 345 13.54 1.28 2.86
CA LYS A 345 14.16 -0.05 2.60
C LYS A 345 13.17 -1.21 2.54
N LEU A 346 11.93 -1.08 3.06
CA LEU A 346 10.92 -2.14 3.07
C LEU A 346 10.26 -2.34 1.73
#